data_1653d9c62bb391808deb4fe7b9230091
#
_entry.id   1653d9c62bb391808deb4fe7b9230091
#
_cell.length_a   1.000
_cell.length_b   1.000
_cell.length_c   1.000
_cell.angle_alpha   90.00
_cell.angle_beta   90.00
_cell.angle_gamma   90.00
#
_symmetry.space_group_name_H-M   'P 1'
#
loop_
_entity.id
_entity.type
_entity.pdbx_description
1 polymer ?
#
loop_
_entity_poly.entity_id
_entity_poly.type
_entity_poly.pdbx_seq_one_letter_code
_entity_poly.pdbx_strand_id
1 'polypeptide(L)'
;QVEWTFMADGSVRLTAHWYFNGVVDLLGITFDYPEQQVKGKRWVGNGPYRVWQNRLDGPQYGYWTTAYNDPIPGETFEYPEFKGYFSTVNWMQLETKEGVIGIRQPNAYVGIYQPRDGRDHLLYTLPETGVSLLRAIPAVRNKVNTTDLNGPSAQPYWAEGSDSITAILSFE
;
A
#
# COMPACT_ATOMS: atom_id res chain seq x y z
N GLN A 1 18.75 4.04 5.20
CA GLN A 1 19.13 2.99 6.17
C GLN A 1 17.91 2.16 6.50
N VAL A 2 18.08 0.83 6.57
CA VAL A 2 17.04 -0.11 7.01
C VAL A 2 17.56 -0.88 8.19
N GLU A 3 16.77 -0.96 9.25
CA GLU A 3 17.10 -1.66 10.49
C GLU A 3 16.04 -2.71 10.81
N TRP A 4 16.49 -3.86 11.27
CA TRP A 4 15.67 -4.95 11.73
C TRP A 4 15.97 -5.26 13.18
N THR A 5 14.97 -5.17 14.06
CA THR A 5 15.09 -5.50 15.47
C THR A 5 14.23 -6.70 15.80
N PHE A 6 14.85 -7.81 16.18
CA PHE A 6 14.15 -9.01 16.66
C PHE A 6 13.63 -8.77 18.09
N MET A 7 12.35 -9.03 18.29
CA MET A 7 11.67 -8.80 19.54
C MET A 7 11.51 -10.11 20.32
N ALA A 8 11.34 -10.02 21.64
CA ALA A 8 11.25 -11.19 22.51
C ALA A 8 10.01 -12.07 22.23
N ASP A 9 8.97 -11.51 21.62
CA ASP A 9 7.75 -12.23 21.22
C ASP A 9 7.86 -12.93 19.86
N GLY A 10 9.06 -12.93 19.27
CA GLY A 10 9.31 -13.51 17.94
C GLY A 10 8.94 -12.62 16.77
N SER A 11 8.37 -11.45 17.01
CA SER A 11 8.13 -10.47 15.96
C SER A 11 9.39 -9.70 15.59
N VAL A 12 9.34 -8.99 14.48
CA VAL A 12 10.46 -8.19 13.98
C VAL A 12 10.02 -6.77 13.75
N ARG A 13 10.68 -5.80 14.36
CA ARG A 13 10.47 -4.39 14.03
C ARG A 13 11.33 -4.02 12.85
N LEU A 14 10.68 -3.50 11.83
CA LEU A 14 11.30 -2.82 10.70
C LEU A 14 11.33 -1.34 10.99
N THR A 15 12.47 -0.70 10.75
CA THR A 15 12.60 0.76 10.69
C THR A 15 13.41 1.13 9.47
N ALA A 16 12.86 1.97 8.60
CA ALA A 16 13.55 2.50 7.45
C ALA A 16 13.61 4.01 7.51
N HIS A 17 14.81 4.55 7.40
CA HIS A 17 15.10 5.98 7.41
C HIS A 17 15.65 6.42 6.06
N TRP A 18 15.24 7.59 5.61
CA TRP A 18 15.83 8.23 4.43
C TRP A 18 15.87 9.74 4.60
N TYR A 19 16.70 10.34 3.79
CA TYR A 19 16.72 11.79 3.56
C TYR A 19 16.50 12.00 2.06
N PHE A 20 15.45 12.73 1.70
CA PHE A 20 15.14 12.98 0.31
C PHE A 20 14.41 14.31 0.16
N ASN A 21 14.75 15.06 -0.89
CA ASN A 21 14.05 16.27 -1.29
C ASN A 21 13.68 16.14 -2.76
N GLY A 22 12.40 16.25 -3.05
CA GLY A 22 11.94 16.19 -4.43
C GLY A 22 10.53 15.66 -4.58
N VAL A 23 10.13 15.54 -5.83
CA VAL A 23 8.80 15.09 -6.23
C VAL A 23 8.79 13.59 -6.42
N VAL A 24 7.83 12.91 -5.82
CA VAL A 24 7.65 11.47 -5.95
C VAL A 24 6.18 11.12 -6.13
N ASP A 25 5.90 10.11 -6.93
CA ASP A 25 4.57 9.51 -7.00
C ASP A 25 4.40 8.42 -5.93
N LEU A 26 5.50 7.74 -5.58
CA LEU A 26 5.50 6.64 -4.62
C LEU A 26 6.79 6.71 -3.79
N LEU A 27 6.68 6.59 -2.47
CA LEU A 27 7.83 6.57 -1.57
C LEU A 27 7.62 5.58 -0.44
N GLY A 28 8.52 4.62 -0.31
CA GLY A 28 8.47 3.63 0.77
C GLY A 28 9.30 2.39 0.50
N ILE A 29 8.88 1.28 1.09
CA ILE A 29 9.53 -0.03 0.98
C ILE A 29 8.54 -1.03 0.41
N THR A 30 9.01 -1.87 -0.49
CA THR A 30 8.24 -2.97 -1.06
C THR A 30 8.94 -4.29 -0.79
N PHE A 31 8.17 -5.28 -0.37
CA PHE A 31 8.56 -6.66 -0.25
C PHE A 31 7.96 -7.43 -1.41
N ASP A 32 8.81 -8.10 -2.18
CA ASP A 32 8.39 -8.95 -3.30
C ASP A 32 7.91 -10.30 -2.76
N TYR A 33 6.64 -10.35 -2.35
CA TYR A 33 5.99 -11.57 -1.87
C TYR A 33 5.06 -12.14 -2.95
N PRO A 34 5.18 -13.44 -3.29
CA PRO A 34 4.40 -14.03 -4.38
C PRO A 34 2.90 -13.98 -4.11
N GLU A 35 2.17 -13.31 -4.98
CA GLU A 35 0.73 -13.14 -4.86
C GLU A 35 -0.03 -14.47 -4.75
N GLN A 36 0.37 -15.47 -5.51
CA GLN A 36 -0.28 -16.78 -5.51
C GLN A 36 -0.25 -17.49 -4.15
N GLN A 37 0.57 -17.02 -3.24
CA GLN A 37 0.63 -17.54 -1.89
C GLN A 37 -0.41 -16.90 -0.96
N VAL A 38 -0.97 -15.75 -1.31
CA VAL A 38 -1.95 -15.04 -0.47
C VAL A 38 -3.36 -15.50 -0.76
N LYS A 39 -4.10 -15.89 0.28
CA LYS A 39 -5.47 -16.39 0.22
C LYS A 39 -6.50 -15.34 0.64
N GLY A 40 -6.16 -14.53 1.63
CA GLY A 40 -7.06 -13.56 2.20
C GLY A 40 -6.34 -12.51 3.03
N LYS A 41 -7.09 -11.53 3.45
CA LYS A 41 -6.61 -10.48 4.35
C LYS A 41 -7.68 -10.06 5.33
N ARG A 42 -7.25 -9.67 6.53
CA ARG A 42 -8.08 -9.04 7.54
C ARG A 42 -7.31 -7.90 8.21
N TRP A 43 -8.01 -6.82 8.54
CA TRP A 43 -7.34 -5.68 9.15
C TRP A 43 -8.26 -4.86 10.05
N VAL A 44 -7.66 -4.13 10.97
CA VAL A 44 -8.26 -3.02 11.68
C VAL A 44 -7.63 -1.74 11.14
N GLY A 45 -8.44 -0.86 10.63
CA GLY A 45 -8.03 0.36 9.96
C GLY A 45 -9.17 0.93 9.12
N ASN A 46 -8.83 1.81 8.22
CA ASN A 46 -9.80 2.34 7.27
C ASN A 46 -10.20 1.30 6.21
N GLY A 47 -11.49 1.21 5.91
CA GLY A 47 -12.06 0.30 4.93
C GLY A 47 -13.54 0.56 4.67
N PRO A 48 -14.20 -0.30 3.90
CA PRO A 48 -13.66 -1.35 3.06
C PRO A 48 -12.90 -0.82 1.86
N TYR A 49 -13.12 0.45 1.51
CA TYR A 49 -12.53 1.10 0.34
C TYR A 49 -11.07 1.48 0.60
N ARG A 50 -10.27 1.38 -0.44
CA ARG A 50 -8.89 1.82 -0.45
C ARG A 50 -8.81 3.29 -0.88
N VAL A 51 -7.69 3.93 -0.58
CA VAL A 51 -7.48 5.35 -0.83
C VAL A 51 -6.39 5.59 -1.87
N TRP A 52 -6.40 6.80 -2.41
CA TRP A 52 -5.36 7.37 -3.26
C TRP A 52 -5.04 8.77 -2.72
N GLN A 53 -3.91 9.35 -3.08
CA GLN A 53 -3.49 10.65 -2.57
C GLN A 53 -4.58 11.73 -2.66
N ASN A 54 -5.35 11.73 -3.74
CA ASN A 54 -6.43 12.67 -4.00
C ASN A 54 -7.85 12.12 -3.73
N ARG A 55 -7.95 10.96 -3.09
CA ARG A 55 -9.20 10.31 -2.69
C ARG A 55 -9.00 9.63 -1.35
N LEU A 56 -8.93 10.43 -0.30
CA LEU A 56 -8.68 9.94 1.06
C LEU A 56 -9.98 9.74 1.86
N ASP A 57 -11.07 10.38 1.44
CA ASP A 57 -12.36 10.33 2.11
C ASP A 57 -13.18 9.11 1.67
N GLY A 58 -14.12 8.69 2.53
CA GLY A 58 -15.05 7.60 2.27
C GLY A 58 -14.83 6.35 3.11
N PRO A 59 -13.58 5.86 3.30
CA PRO A 59 -13.35 4.75 4.21
C PRO A 59 -13.72 5.09 5.65
N GLN A 60 -14.16 4.06 6.38
CA GLN A 60 -14.48 4.16 7.80
C GLN A 60 -13.55 3.26 8.61
N TYR A 61 -13.15 3.72 9.79
CA TYR A 61 -12.34 2.92 10.68
C TYR A 61 -13.16 1.75 11.26
N GLY A 62 -12.63 0.54 11.11
CA GLY A 62 -13.32 -0.66 11.54
C GLY A 62 -12.48 -1.93 11.40
N TYR A 63 -13.14 -3.07 11.66
CA TYR A 63 -12.59 -4.40 11.35
C TYR A 63 -13.13 -4.89 10.02
N TRP A 64 -12.23 -5.33 9.16
CA TRP A 64 -12.54 -5.74 7.80
C TRP A 64 -11.91 -7.08 7.47
N THR A 65 -12.57 -7.86 6.65
CA THR A 65 -12.04 -9.11 6.10
C THR A 65 -12.47 -9.28 4.65
N THR A 66 -11.55 -9.64 3.78
CA THR A 66 -11.82 -9.85 2.36
C THR A 66 -10.89 -10.92 1.81
N ALA A 67 -11.29 -11.51 0.69
CA ALA A 67 -10.36 -12.33 -0.08
C ALA A 67 -9.19 -11.45 -0.57
N TYR A 68 -8.04 -12.07 -0.77
CA TYR A 68 -6.96 -11.39 -1.47
C TYR A 68 -7.38 -11.12 -2.92
N ASN A 69 -7.01 -9.98 -3.44
CA ASN A 69 -7.35 -9.58 -4.80
C ASN A 69 -8.83 -9.33 -5.08
N ASP A 70 -9.64 -9.24 -4.06
CA ASP A 70 -11.02 -8.83 -4.27
C ASP A 70 -11.09 -7.45 -4.95
N PRO A 71 -12.02 -7.24 -5.87
CA PRO A 71 -12.29 -5.92 -6.41
C PRO A 71 -12.82 -4.99 -5.33
N ILE A 72 -12.84 -3.70 -5.58
CA ILE A 72 -13.61 -2.76 -4.77
C ILE A 72 -15.08 -3.19 -4.82
N PRO A 73 -15.80 -3.22 -3.67
CA PRO A 73 -17.20 -3.66 -3.63
C PRO A 73 -18.06 -2.96 -4.69
N GLY A 74 -18.79 -3.74 -5.48
CA GLY A 74 -19.61 -3.24 -6.59
C GLY A 74 -18.87 -2.96 -7.88
N GLU A 75 -17.56 -3.20 -7.93
CA GLU A 75 -16.74 -2.98 -9.11
C GLU A 75 -16.35 -4.29 -9.77
N THR A 76 -16.67 -4.42 -11.04
CA THR A 76 -16.28 -5.58 -11.86
C THR A 76 -15.08 -5.30 -12.75
N PHE A 77 -14.58 -4.08 -12.73
CA PHE A 77 -13.59 -3.58 -13.65
C PHE A 77 -12.23 -3.43 -12.97
N GLU A 78 -11.27 -4.17 -13.43
CA GLU A 78 -9.91 -4.11 -12.90
C GLU A 78 -9.11 -2.96 -13.53
N TYR A 79 -9.34 -1.74 -13.03
CA TYR A 79 -8.42 -0.64 -13.27
C TYR A 79 -7.48 -0.44 -12.08
N PRO A 80 -6.23 -0.08 -12.33
CA PRO A 80 -5.28 0.25 -11.27
C PRO A 80 -5.80 1.29 -10.30
N GLU A 81 -6.55 2.24 -10.82
CA GLU A 81 -7.10 3.37 -10.08
C GLU A 81 -8.09 2.96 -8.99
N PHE A 82 -8.73 1.82 -9.14
CA PHE A 82 -9.72 1.35 -8.18
C PHE A 82 -9.14 0.49 -7.06
N LYS A 83 -7.88 0.06 -7.17
CA LYS A 83 -7.28 -0.80 -6.13
C LYS A 83 -6.76 0.00 -4.95
N GLY A 84 -6.04 1.09 -5.15
CA GLY A 84 -5.61 1.99 -4.09
C GLY A 84 -4.83 1.33 -2.95
N TYR A 85 -4.82 2.01 -1.82
CA TYR A 85 -3.97 1.70 -0.68
C TYR A 85 -4.79 1.68 0.61
N PHE A 86 -4.41 0.84 1.57
CA PHE A 86 -4.99 0.82 2.90
C PHE A 86 -4.42 1.94 3.73
N SER A 87 -5.29 2.67 4.44
CA SER A 87 -4.89 3.79 5.28
C SER A 87 -5.26 3.56 6.75
N THR A 88 -4.59 4.26 7.65
CA THR A 88 -4.84 4.21 9.10
C THR A 88 -4.87 2.77 9.64
N VAL A 89 -3.99 1.94 9.12
CA VAL A 89 -3.91 0.53 9.51
C VAL A 89 -3.34 0.45 10.95
N ASN A 90 -4.12 -0.11 11.86
CA ASN A 90 -3.62 -0.47 13.19
C ASN A 90 -2.89 -1.82 13.13
N TRP A 91 -3.52 -2.80 12.54
CA TRP A 91 -2.88 -4.08 12.18
C TRP A 91 -3.56 -4.67 10.95
N MET A 92 -2.81 -5.50 10.24
CA MET A 92 -3.25 -6.29 9.11
C MET A 92 -2.64 -7.67 9.17
N GLN A 93 -3.40 -8.67 8.78
CA GLN A 93 -2.94 -10.04 8.59
C GLN A 93 -3.22 -10.49 7.16
N LEU A 94 -2.21 -11.02 6.52
CA LEU A 94 -2.30 -11.71 5.24
C LEU A 94 -2.29 -13.19 5.49
N GLU A 95 -3.37 -13.87 5.16
CA GLU A 95 -3.47 -15.33 5.22
C GLU A 95 -2.81 -15.91 3.98
N THR A 96 -1.81 -16.74 4.18
CA THR A 96 -1.04 -17.31 3.08
C THR A 96 -1.12 -18.83 3.08
N LYS A 97 -0.56 -19.47 2.05
CA LYS A 97 -0.43 -20.94 2.01
C LYS A 97 0.62 -21.47 2.99
N GLU A 98 1.50 -20.61 3.43
CA GLU A 98 2.65 -20.95 4.31
C GLU A 98 2.43 -20.53 5.76
N GLY A 99 1.40 -19.72 6.02
CA GLY A 99 1.11 -19.19 7.36
C GLY A 99 0.47 -17.81 7.29
N VAL A 100 0.66 -17.03 8.34
CA VAL A 100 0.10 -15.67 8.43
C VAL A 100 1.24 -14.65 8.50
N ILE A 101 1.18 -13.65 7.65
CA ILE A 101 2.04 -12.46 7.74
C ILE A 101 1.25 -11.36 8.45
N GLY A 102 1.74 -10.97 9.63
CA GLY A 102 1.17 -9.88 10.40
C GLY A 102 1.93 -8.58 10.19
N ILE A 103 1.21 -7.47 10.07
CA ILE A 103 1.73 -6.11 10.02
C ILE A 103 1.03 -5.33 11.12
N ARG A 104 1.77 -4.82 12.08
CA ARG A 104 1.21 -4.06 13.21
C ARG A 104 1.77 -2.65 13.25
N GLN A 105 0.91 -1.69 13.53
CA GLN A 105 1.24 -0.28 13.75
C GLN A 105 2.16 0.33 12.66
N PRO A 106 1.88 0.11 11.37
CA PRO A 106 2.64 0.79 10.34
C PRO A 106 2.29 2.29 10.39
N ASN A 107 3.29 3.15 10.49
CA ASN A 107 3.11 4.59 10.31
C ASN A 107 3.09 4.95 8.82
N ALA A 108 2.42 4.14 8.02
CA ALA A 108 2.47 4.15 6.57
C ALA A 108 1.14 3.67 5.97
N TYR A 109 0.92 3.99 4.71
CA TYR A 109 -0.07 3.28 3.91
C TYR A 109 0.43 1.86 3.62
N VAL A 110 -0.51 0.91 3.51
CA VAL A 110 -0.19 -0.45 3.10
C VAL A 110 -0.69 -0.66 1.67
N GLY A 111 0.22 -1.04 0.78
CA GLY A 111 -0.08 -1.44 -0.60
C GLY A 111 0.00 -2.95 -0.74
N ILE A 112 -0.93 -3.54 -1.48
CA ILE A 112 -0.89 -4.94 -1.88
C ILE A 112 -1.04 -4.98 -3.39
N TYR A 113 0.03 -5.38 -4.06
CA TYR A 113 0.09 -5.38 -5.52
C TYR A 113 -0.25 -6.75 -6.09
N GLN A 114 -0.84 -6.70 -7.27
CA GLN A 114 -1.22 -7.88 -8.04
C GLN A 114 -0.58 -7.79 -9.42
N PRO A 115 -0.16 -8.92 -10.00
CA PRO A 115 0.21 -8.98 -11.40
C PRO A 115 -0.94 -8.43 -12.26
N ARG A 116 -0.58 -7.73 -13.30
CA ARG A 116 -1.55 -7.16 -14.23
C ARG A 116 -1.34 -7.72 -15.61
N ASP A 117 -2.43 -8.09 -16.24
CA ASP A 117 -2.41 -8.41 -17.67
C ASP A 117 -2.21 -7.12 -18.48
N GLY A 118 -0.97 -6.84 -18.84
CA GLY A 118 -0.55 -6.06 -19.99
C GLY A 118 -1.19 -4.70 -20.26
N ARG A 119 -1.53 -3.90 -19.24
CA ARG A 119 -2.10 -2.57 -19.46
C ARG A 119 -1.27 -1.49 -18.79
N ASP A 120 -0.22 -1.10 -19.45
CA ASP A 120 0.61 0.04 -19.08
C ASP A 120 -0.11 1.37 -19.37
N HIS A 121 -1.03 1.75 -18.49
CA HIS A 121 -1.62 3.09 -18.52
C HIS A 121 -1.09 3.98 -17.41
N LEU A 122 -0.13 3.48 -16.66
CA LEU A 122 0.45 4.23 -15.55
C LEU A 122 1.64 5.04 -16.05
N LEU A 123 1.66 6.28 -15.64
CA LEU A 123 2.74 7.24 -15.94
C LEU A 123 3.95 7.07 -14.99
N TYR A 124 3.88 6.12 -14.09
CA TYR A 124 4.91 5.76 -13.12
C TYR A 124 4.97 4.25 -12.98
N THR A 125 6.14 3.75 -12.67
CA THR A 125 6.34 2.31 -12.44
C THR A 125 5.88 1.95 -11.03
N LEU A 126 4.93 1.02 -10.94
CA LEU A 126 4.54 0.39 -9.69
C LEU A 126 5.21 -0.98 -9.55
N PRO A 127 5.42 -1.45 -8.31
CA PRO A 127 5.72 -2.85 -8.09
C PRO A 127 4.62 -3.75 -8.69
N GLU A 128 5.02 -4.80 -9.40
CA GLU A 128 4.06 -5.71 -10.03
C GLU A 128 3.38 -6.62 -9.00
N THR A 129 4.13 -7.01 -7.98
CA THR A 129 3.67 -7.89 -6.90
C THR A 129 4.15 -7.38 -5.55
N GLY A 130 3.64 -7.97 -4.49
CA GLY A 130 4.18 -7.79 -3.15
C GLY A 130 3.37 -6.92 -2.23
N VAL A 131 3.97 -6.65 -1.08
CA VAL A 131 3.41 -5.83 -0.01
C VAL A 131 4.30 -4.61 0.19
N SER A 132 3.69 -3.45 0.24
CA SER A 132 4.41 -2.18 0.39
C SER A 132 3.98 -1.44 1.65
N LEU A 133 4.94 -0.77 2.28
CA LEU A 133 4.74 0.22 3.32
C LEU A 133 5.16 1.58 2.76
N LEU A 134 4.23 2.53 2.65
CA LEU A 134 4.41 3.73 1.86
C LEU A 134 4.12 5.00 2.65
N ARG A 135 4.98 6.00 2.53
CA ARG A 135 4.76 7.37 3.03
C ARG A 135 4.04 8.24 2.01
N ALA A 136 4.33 8.01 0.74
CA ALA A 136 3.63 8.67 -0.35
C ALA A 136 2.98 7.62 -1.25
N ILE A 137 1.72 7.88 -1.60
CA ILE A 137 0.91 7.07 -2.50
C ILE A 137 0.50 7.93 -3.70
N PRO A 138 0.34 7.32 -4.88
CA PRO A 138 -0.02 8.08 -6.07
C PRO A 138 -1.46 8.60 -6.04
N ALA A 139 -1.70 9.64 -6.82
CA ALA A 139 -3.04 10.15 -7.10
C ALA A 139 -3.73 9.29 -8.16
N VAL A 140 -5.05 9.17 -8.06
CA VAL A 140 -5.85 8.69 -9.19
C VAL A 140 -5.80 9.73 -10.29
N ARG A 141 -5.37 9.32 -11.47
CA ARG A 141 -5.28 10.20 -12.63
C ARG A 141 -6.47 9.97 -13.56
N ASN A 142 -6.92 11.04 -14.19
CA ASN A 142 -7.98 10.95 -15.16
C ASN A 142 -7.47 10.23 -16.42
N LYS A 143 -8.25 9.31 -16.96
CA LYS A 143 -7.93 8.56 -18.19
C LYS A 143 -7.66 9.44 -19.41
N VAL A 144 -8.16 10.65 -19.41
CA VAL A 144 -8.08 11.60 -20.53
C VAL A 144 -6.88 12.52 -20.40
N ASN A 145 -6.30 12.65 -19.22
CA ASN A 145 -5.20 13.58 -18.97
C ASN A 145 -3.85 12.87 -19.10
N THR A 146 -3.05 13.39 -20.01
CA THR A 146 -1.61 13.08 -20.04
C THR A 146 -0.89 13.73 -18.86
N THR A 147 0.36 13.35 -18.60
CA THR A 147 1.18 13.77 -17.48
C THR A 147 1.15 15.27 -17.17
N ASP A 148 1.17 16.08 -18.22
CA ASP A 148 1.36 17.52 -18.08
C ASP A 148 0.06 18.29 -17.79
N LEU A 149 -1.08 17.60 -17.88
CA LEU A 149 -2.40 18.19 -17.74
C LEU A 149 -3.17 17.71 -16.52
N ASN A 150 -2.48 17.07 -15.57
CA ASN A 150 -3.10 16.67 -14.32
C ASN A 150 -3.52 17.92 -13.54
N GLY A 151 -4.78 17.96 -13.13
CA GLY A 151 -5.27 19.03 -12.27
C GLY A 151 -4.59 19.04 -10.91
N PRO A 152 -4.81 20.08 -10.09
CA PRO A 152 -4.17 20.21 -8.77
C PRO A 152 -4.33 18.99 -7.87
N SER A 153 -5.45 18.28 -7.97
CA SER A 153 -5.74 17.09 -7.17
C SER A 153 -4.95 15.84 -7.57
N ALA A 154 -4.27 15.87 -8.71
CA ALA A 154 -3.51 14.73 -9.22
C ALA A 154 -1.98 14.97 -9.20
N GLN A 155 -1.55 15.98 -8.46
CA GLN A 155 -0.12 16.28 -8.33
C GLN A 155 0.61 15.20 -7.53
N PRO A 156 1.87 14.94 -7.84
CA PRO A 156 2.71 14.05 -7.05
C PRO A 156 3.00 14.62 -5.66
N TYR A 157 3.48 13.77 -4.78
CA TYR A 157 3.87 14.16 -3.43
C TYR A 157 5.22 14.86 -3.45
N TRP A 158 5.34 15.97 -2.70
CA TRP A 158 6.62 16.64 -2.47
C TRP A 158 7.23 16.13 -1.16
N ALA A 159 8.31 15.39 -1.26
CA ALA A 159 9.07 14.92 -0.11
C ALA A 159 10.13 15.95 0.28
N GLU A 160 10.28 16.20 1.57
CA GLU A 160 11.25 17.15 2.10
C GLU A 160 11.90 16.63 3.38
N GLY A 161 13.22 16.57 3.36
CA GLY A 161 14.04 16.26 4.52
C GLY A 161 14.09 14.78 4.89
N SER A 162 14.22 14.56 6.21
CA SER A 162 14.28 13.22 6.79
C SER A 162 12.90 12.69 7.12
N ASP A 163 12.66 11.42 6.78
CA ASP A 163 11.44 10.72 7.16
C ASP A 163 11.75 9.24 7.43
N SER A 164 10.78 8.52 7.98
CA SER A 164 10.94 7.11 8.31
C SER A 164 9.64 6.33 8.24
N ILE A 165 9.76 5.05 7.98
CA ILE A 165 8.69 4.07 8.15
C ILE A 165 9.08 3.11 9.26
N THR A 166 8.12 2.80 10.14
CA THR A 166 8.24 1.73 11.13
C THR A 166 7.03 0.81 11.02
N ALA A 167 7.25 -0.48 11.22
CA ALA A 167 6.21 -1.49 11.36
C ALA A 167 6.72 -2.65 12.20
N ILE A 168 5.79 -3.39 12.82
CA ILE A 168 6.11 -4.66 13.48
C ILE A 168 5.55 -5.77 12.61
N LEU A 169 6.42 -6.68 12.20
CA LEU A 169 6.08 -7.82 11.36
C LEU A 169 6.08 -9.09 12.19
N SER A 170 5.13 -9.98 11.96
CA SER A 170 5.09 -11.34 12.53
C SER A 170 4.85 -12.37 11.43
N PHE A 171 5.35 -13.57 11.67
CA PHE A 171 5.25 -14.70 10.76
C PHE A 171 4.84 -15.91 11.59
N GLU A 172 3.62 -16.44 11.34
CA GLU A 172 2.97 -17.52 12.11
C GLU A 172 2.59 -18.68 11.19
#